data_6ca9f3a8e965735915c350dfbc9e94d9
#
_entry.id   6ca9f3a8e965735915c350dfbc9e94d9
#
_cell.length_a   1.000
_cell.length_b   1.000
_cell.length_c   1.000
_cell.angle_alpha   90.00
_cell.angle_beta   90.00
_cell.angle_gamma   90.00
#
_symmetry.space_group_name_H-M   'P 1'
#
loop_
_entity.id
_entity.type
_entity.pdbx_description
1 polymer ?
#
loop_
_entity_poly.entity_id
_entity_poly.type
_entity_poly.pdbx_seq_one_letter_code
_entity_poly.pdbx_strand_id
1 'polypeptide(L)'
;MQKPCRSLDIHVKAIREEVDKLKEAEAIKQVYYPEWLANTVVVNKKNGKWRVCVDFTDLNKACPKDPFPMPKINQLVDATFGHPKMSFLDAFQRYHQIALAPKDQEKTSFITLTGNFYYKVMPFGLKNAGSTYQRIVTKMFKKQLDRNVEAYIDDMVAKSKAVENHITDLAETFESLRKHRLKLNASVCLWDQLGEISGLLGDPSGYRG
;
A
#
# COMPACT_ATOMS: atom_id res chain seq x y z
N MET A 1 -20.45 -13.93 -10.55
CA MET A 1 -20.52 -12.61 -11.24
C MET A 1 -21.49 -11.72 -10.47
N GLN A 2 -21.05 -10.54 -10.04
CA GLN A 2 -21.92 -9.59 -9.34
C GLN A 2 -22.91 -8.93 -10.31
N LYS A 3 -24.13 -8.57 -9.81
CA LYS A 3 -25.11 -7.82 -10.63
C LYS A 3 -24.56 -6.41 -10.89
N PRO A 4 -24.70 -5.87 -12.13
CA PRO A 4 -24.25 -4.51 -12.44
C PRO A 4 -24.95 -3.46 -11.55
N CYS A 5 -24.19 -2.52 -11.02
CA CYS A 5 -24.72 -1.41 -10.24
C CYS A 5 -24.90 -0.17 -11.14
N ARG A 6 -26.05 0.53 -11.03
CA ARG A 6 -26.24 1.80 -11.75
C ARG A 6 -25.40 2.89 -11.11
N SER A 7 -24.64 3.62 -11.93
CA SER A 7 -23.77 4.71 -11.49
C SER A 7 -24.40 6.06 -11.85
N LEU A 8 -24.28 7.06 -10.97
CA LEU A 8 -24.65 8.45 -11.26
C LEU A 8 -23.56 9.12 -12.13
N ASP A 9 -23.92 10.13 -12.93
CA ASP A 9 -22.98 10.81 -13.85
C ASP A 9 -21.71 11.34 -13.16
N ILE A 10 -21.85 11.84 -11.93
CA ILE A 10 -20.70 12.30 -11.11
C ILE A 10 -19.76 11.13 -10.79
N HIS A 11 -20.30 9.94 -10.52
CA HIS A 11 -19.49 8.74 -10.27
C HIS A 11 -18.74 8.28 -11.53
N VAL A 12 -19.37 8.46 -12.69
CA VAL A 12 -18.79 8.13 -14.01
C VAL A 12 -17.48 8.88 -14.23
N LYS A 13 -17.48 10.19 -13.96
CA LYS A 13 -16.28 11.02 -14.09
C LYS A 13 -15.17 10.55 -13.14
N ALA A 14 -15.49 10.31 -11.87
CA ALA A 14 -14.52 9.85 -10.88
C ALA A 14 -13.92 8.48 -11.25
N ILE A 15 -14.75 7.54 -11.76
CA ILE A 15 -14.26 6.23 -12.22
C ILE A 15 -13.32 6.38 -13.40
N ARG A 16 -13.65 7.24 -14.38
CA ARG A 16 -12.81 7.46 -15.56
C ARG A 16 -11.44 8.02 -15.15
N GLU A 17 -11.43 9.08 -14.34
CA GLU A 17 -10.19 9.68 -13.85
C GLU A 17 -9.30 8.68 -13.09
N GLU A 18 -9.90 7.81 -12.28
CA GLU A 18 -9.15 6.79 -11.55
C GLU A 18 -8.61 5.69 -12.48
N VAL A 19 -9.41 5.24 -13.44
CA VAL A 19 -8.97 4.25 -14.46
C VAL A 19 -7.82 4.80 -15.29
N ASP A 20 -7.86 6.07 -15.69
CA ASP A 20 -6.79 6.69 -16.47
C ASP A 20 -5.49 6.76 -15.66
N LYS A 21 -5.55 7.17 -14.38
CA LYS A 21 -4.39 7.14 -13.46
C LYS A 21 -3.80 5.73 -13.30
N LEU A 22 -4.66 4.73 -13.15
CA LEU A 22 -4.21 3.34 -12.98
C LEU A 22 -3.60 2.79 -14.28
N LYS A 23 -4.06 3.25 -15.46
CA LYS A 23 -3.46 2.90 -16.76
C LYS A 23 -2.09 3.56 -16.92
N GLU A 24 -1.98 4.86 -16.64
CA GLU A 24 -0.71 5.60 -16.68
C GLU A 24 0.34 4.96 -15.74
N ALA A 25 -0.09 4.50 -14.57
CA ALA A 25 0.75 3.78 -13.62
C ALA A 25 1.01 2.31 -14.03
N GLU A 26 0.51 1.85 -15.18
CA GLU A 26 0.57 0.45 -15.62
C GLU A 26 0.07 -0.57 -14.60
N ALA A 27 -0.75 -0.14 -13.64
CA ALA A 27 -1.27 -0.96 -12.56
C ALA A 27 -2.39 -1.89 -12.99
N ILE A 28 -3.09 -1.56 -14.10
CA ILE A 28 -4.21 -2.34 -14.63
C ILE A 28 -4.00 -2.67 -16.12
N LYS A 29 -4.71 -3.71 -16.58
CA LYS A 29 -4.77 -4.09 -18.00
C LYS A 29 -6.20 -4.42 -18.40
N GLN A 30 -6.55 -4.13 -19.64
CA GLN A 30 -7.87 -4.45 -20.18
C GLN A 30 -8.04 -5.95 -20.39
N VAL A 31 -9.27 -6.44 -20.17
CA VAL A 31 -9.68 -7.83 -20.38
C VAL A 31 -11.08 -7.87 -20.98
N TYR A 32 -11.38 -8.87 -21.83
CA TYR A 32 -12.65 -8.94 -22.54
C TYR A 32 -13.63 -9.95 -21.91
N TYR A 33 -13.14 -11.12 -21.53
CA TYR A 33 -14.00 -12.23 -21.04
C TYR A 33 -13.45 -12.81 -19.73
N PRO A 34 -13.45 -12.02 -18.63
CA PRO A 34 -12.93 -12.50 -17.37
C PRO A 34 -13.88 -13.51 -16.73
N GLU A 35 -13.35 -14.53 -16.08
CA GLU A 35 -14.11 -15.49 -15.28
C GLU A 35 -14.71 -14.83 -14.02
N TRP A 36 -13.93 -13.94 -13.39
CA TRP A 36 -14.32 -13.14 -12.23
C TRP A 36 -14.58 -11.69 -12.67
N LEU A 37 -15.66 -11.09 -12.18
CA LEU A 37 -15.97 -9.69 -12.49
C LEU A 37 -16.60 -9.01 -11.27
N ALA A 38 -15.88 -8.05 -10.72
CA ALA A 38 -16.29 -7.24 -9.57
C ALA A 38 -16.88 -5.88 -10.02
N ASN A 39 -17.74 -5.29 -9.19
CA ASN A 39 -18.28 -3.96 -9.43
C ASN A 39 -17.34 -2.88 -8.90
N THR A 40 -17.33 -1.71 -9.56
CA THR A 40 -16.77 -0.49 -9.00
C THR A 40 -17.77 0.20 -8.08
N VAL A 41 -17.30 0.67 -6.94
CA VAL A 41 -18.07 1.41 -5.93
C VAL A 41 -17.40 2.75 -5.68
N VAL A 42 -18.20 3.81 -5.68
CA VAL A 42 -17.71 5.17 -5.44
C VAL A 42 -18.15 5.64 -4.07
N VAL A 43 -17.19 6.05 -3.23
CA VAL A 43 -17.41 6.48 -1.86
C VAL A 43 -16.96 7.92 -1.68
N ASN A 44 -17.77 8.75 -1.03
CA ASN A 44 -17.39 10.13 -0.71
C ASN A 44 -16.46 10.13 0.52
N LYS A 45 -15.31 10.79 0.40
CA LYS A 45 -14.40 11.05 1.53
C LYS A 45 -14.90 12.26 2.32
N LYS A 46 -14.56 12.33 3.61
CA LYS A 46 -14.88 13.49 4.49
C LYS A 46 -14.42 14.84 3.93
N ASN A 47 -13.42 14.86 3.06
CA ASN A 47 -12.90 16.04 2.37
C ASN A 47 -13.61 16.36 1.04
N GLY A 48 -14.77 15.77 0.77
CA GLY A 48 -15.55 15.97 -0.45
C GLY A 48 -14.99 15.31 -1.72
N LYS A 49 -13.83 14.65 -1.66
CA LYS A 49 -13.25 13.93 -2.81
C LYS A 49 -13.85 12.53 -2.92
N TRP A 50 -14.06 12.08 -4.14
CA TRP A 50 -14.52 10.72 -4.43
C TRP A 50 -13.37 9.73 -4.35
N ARG A 51 -13.64 8.55 -3.78
CA ARG A 51 -12.75 7.38 -3.83
C ARG A 51 -13.44 6.29 -4.63
N VAL A 52 -12.78 5.80 -5.65
CA VAL A 52 -13.21 4.62 -6.39
C VAL A 52 -12.62 3.39 -5.74
N CYS A 53 -13.48 2.43 -5.43
CA CYS A 53 -13.12 1.14 -4.86
C CYS A 53 -13.64 0.03 -5.76
N VAL A 54 -13.05 -1.16 -5.66
CA VAL A 54 -13.57 -2.37 -6.30
C VAL A 54 -14.10 -3.30 -5.24
N ASP A 55 -15.32 -3.81 -5.42
CA ASP A 55 -15.94 -4.74 -4.49
C ASP A 55 -15.51 -6.19 -4.76
N PHE A 56 -14.51 -6.63 -4.03
CA PHE A 56 -14.01 -8.01 -4.10
C PHE A 56 -14.72 -8.99 -3.16
N THR A 57 -15.93 -8.68 -2.67
CA THR A 57 -16.65 -9.51 -1.69
C THR A 57 -16.76 -10.97 -2.13
N ASP A 58 -17.16 -11.23 -3.38
CA ASP A 58 -17.33 -12.60 -3.86
C ASP A 58 -16.00 -13.33 -4.06
N LEU A 59 -14.99 -12.63 -4.60
CA LEU A 59 -13.63 -13.16 -4.71
C LEU A 59 -13.07 -13.49 -3.31
N ASN A 60 -13.28 -12.63 -2.34
CA ASN A 60 -12.83 -12.82 -0.96
C ASN A 60 -13.52 -14.00 -0.25
N LYS A 61 -14.78 -14.29 -0.56
CA LYS A 61 -15.49 -15.49 -0.07
C LYS A 61 -14.85 -16.77 -0.59
N ALA A 62 -14.48 -16.79 -1.88
CA ALA A 62 -13.83 -17.94 -2.51
C ALA A 62 -12.34 -18.08 -2.12
N CYS A 63 -11.70 -16.99 -1.68
CA CYS A 63 -10.29 -17.00 -1.32
C CYS A 63 -10.07 -17.62 0.07
N PRO A 64 -9.21 -18.65 0.22
CA PRO A 64 -8.84 -19.18 1.53
C PRO A 64 -8.13 -18.09 2.36
N LYS A 65 -8.35 -18.13 3.68
CA LYS A 65 -7.67 -17.19 4.59
C LYS A 65 -6.19 -17.57 4.71
N ASP A 66 -5.31 -16.59 4.55
CA ASP A 66 -3.89 -16.75 4.85
C ASP A 66 -3.66 -16.90 6.36
N PRO A 67 -3.03 -17.98 6.83
CA PRO A 67 -2.75 -18.20 8.25
C PRO A 67 -1.55 -17.38 8.77
N PHE A 68 -0.94 -16.51 7.96
CA PHE A 68 0.21 -15.72 8.39
C PHE A 68 -0.12 -14.92 9.67
N PRO A 69 0.71 -15.04 10.73
CA PRO A 69 0.47 -14.35 11.98
C PRO A 69 0.61 -12.84 11.79
N MET A 70 -0.45 -12.11 12.09
CA MET A 70 -0.42 -10.65 12.10
C MET A 70 0.05 -10.18 13.47
N PRO A 71 1.02 -9.27 13.56
CA PRO A 71 1.41 -8.65 14.82
C PRO A 71 0.21 -7.93 15.44
N LYS A 72 0.21 -7.80 16.77
CA LYS A 72 -0.82 -7.01 17.46
C LYS A 72 -0.34 -5.55 17.57
N ILE A 73 -1.25 -4.61 17.41
CA ILE A 73 -0.92 -3.18 17.49
C ILE A 73 -0.32 -2.80 18.86
N ASN A 74 -0.77 -3.44 19.94
CA ASN A 74 -0.21 -3.23 21.28
C ASN A 74 1.27 -3.62 21.35
N GLN A 75 1.69 -4.67 20.63
CA GLN A 75 3.10 -5.07 20.56
C GLN A 75 3.95 -4.00 19.89
N LEU A 76 3.41 -3.30 18.87
CA LEU A 76 4.09 -2.17 18.23
C LEU A 76 4.28 -1.02 19.24
N VAL A 77 3.23 -0.69 20.00
CA VAL A 77 3.29 0.37 21.02
C VAL A 77 4.31 0.02 22.10
N ASP A 78 4.26 -1.21 22.61
CA ASP A 78 5.19 -1.69 23.64
C ASP A 78 6.64 -1.69 23.12
N ALA A 79 6.85 -2.11 21.87
CA ALA A 79 8.17 -2.16 21.24
C ALA A 79 8.77 -0.77 20.96
N THR A 80 7.94 0.27 20.87
CA THR A 80 8.41 1.65 20.71
C THR A 80 8.64 2.37 22.02
N PHE A 81 8.10 1.86 23.13
CA PHE A 81 8.24 2.47 24.43
C PHE A 81 9.71 2.55 24.86
N GLY A 82 10.10 3.67 25.47
CA GLY A 82 11.47 3.91 25.96
C GLY A 82 12.51 4.27 24.89
N HIS A 83 12.12 4.46 23.63
CA HIS A 83 12.99 4.94 22.57
C HIS A 83 12.89 6.47 22.46
N PRO A 84 13.97 7.24 22.69
CA PRO A 84 13.93 8.71 22.71
C PRO A 84 13.73 9.33 21.32
N LYS A 85 14.01 8.59 20.25
CA LYS A 85 13.82 9.03 18.85
C LYS A 85 13.11 7.98 18.04
N MET A 86 12.10 8.44 17.27
CA MET A 86 11.31 7.61 16.35
C MET A 86 10.95 8.39 15.10
N SER A 87 10.98 7.72 13.95
CA SER A 87 10.50 8.25 12.67
C SER A 87 9.43 7.31 12.10
N PHE A 88 8.28 7.89 11.77
CA PHE A 88 7.18 7.18 11.15
C PHE A 88 7.32 7.22 9.63
N LEU A 89 7.22 6.07 8.99
CA LEU A 89 7.40 5.90 7.56
C LEU A 89 6.12 5.32 6.97
N ASP A 90 5.55 5.98 5.96
CA ASP A 90 4.35 5.53 5.25
C ASP A 90 4.73 5.08 3.83
N ALA A 91 4.27 3.90 3.41
CA ALA A 91 4.54 3.39 2.08
C ALA A 91 3.66 4.06 1.03
N PHE A 92 4.26 4.64 -0.03
CA PHE A 92 3.53 5.26 -1.13
C PHE A 92 2.67 4.22 -1.85
N GLN A 93 1.37 4.50 -2.03
CA GLN A 93 0.41 3.58 -2.66
C GLN A 93 0.43 2.13 -2.14
N ARG A 94 1.15 1.86 -1.07
CA ARG A 94 1.15 0.61 -0.27
C ARG A 94 1.07 -0.67 -1.13
N TYR A 95 -0.11 -1.27 -1.23
CA TYR A 95 -0.35 -2.54 -1.92
C TYR A 95 -0.05 -2.50 -3.43
N HIS A 96 -0.22 -1.36 -4.09
CA HIS A 96 0.06 -1.21 -5.52
C HIS A 96 1.56 -1.38 -5.88
N GLN A 97 2.45 -1.38 -4.90
CA GLN A 97 3.86 -1.69 -5.13
C GLN A 97 4.16 -3.19 -5.23
N ILE A 98 3.17 -4.05 -4.95
CA ILE A 98 3.32 -5.50 -4.95
C ILE A 98 2.69 -6.06 -6.21
N ALA A 99 3.50 -6.68 -7.08
CA ALA A 99 2.99 -7.36 -8.27
C ALA A 99 2.19 -8.61 -7.89
N LEU A 100 1.02 -8.79 -8.50
CA LEU A 100 0.26 -10.04 -8.41
C LEU A 100 0.89 -11.12 -9.28
N ALA A 101 0.83 -12.36 -8.82
CA ALA A 101 1.19 -13.50 -9.65
C ALA A 101 0.32 -13.53 -10.92
N PRO A 102 0.88 -13.78 -12.11
CA PRO A 102 0.14 -13.73 -13.38
C PRO A 102 -1.17 -14.53 -13.37
N LYS A 103 -1.16 -15.71 -12.73
CA LYS A 103 -2.35 -16.58 -12.58
C LYS A 103 -3.48 -16.01 -11.73
N ASP A 104 -3.19 -14.98 -10.91
CA ASP A 104 -4.14 -14.37 -9.99
C ASP A 104 -4.59 -12.98 -10.46
N GLN A 105 -3.91 -12.40 -11.46
CA GLN A 105 -4.22 -11.06 -11.95
C GLN A 105 -5.65 -10.97 -12.48
N GLU A 106 -6.06 -11.85 -13.40
CA GLU A 106 -7.38 -11.82 -14.02
C GLU A 106 -8.54 -12.06 -13.04
N LYS A 107 -8.26 -12.72 -11.89
CA LYS A 107 -9.26 -12.88 -10.82
C LYS A 107 -9.68 -11.54 -10.20
N THR A 108 -8.84 -10.51 -10.32
CA THR A 108 -9.11 -9.16 -9.82
C THR A 108 -9.87 -8.28 -10.84
N SER A 109 -10.49 -8.90 -11.84
CA SER A 109 -11.19 -8.14 -12.88
C SER A 109 -12.37 -7.37 -12.33
N PHE A 110 -12.56 -6.16 -12.83
CA PHE A 110 -13.65 -5.27 -12.46
C PHE A 110 -14.23 -4.57 -13.69
N ILE A 111 -15.51 -4.24 -13.59
CA ILE A 111 -16.27 -3.58 -14.66
C ILE A 111 -16.24 -2.07 -14.46
N THR A 112 -16.08 -1.35 -15.57
CA THR A 112 -16.24 0.10 -15.67
C THR A 112 -17.06 0.44 -16.92
N LEU A 113 -17.46 1.69 -17.06
CA LEU A 113 -18.15 2.16 -18.27
C LEU A 113 -17.26 2.18 -19.52
N THR A 114 -15.93 2.16 -19.34
CA THR A 114 -14.96 2.18 -20.44
C THR A 114 -14.43 0.79 -20.79
N GLY A 115 -14.91 -0.25 -20.11
CA GLY A 115 -14.53 -1.66 -20.32
C GLY A 115 -14.19 -2.37 -19.03
N ASN A 116 -13.74 -3.62 -19.17
CA ASN A 116 -13.31 -4.45 -18.05
C ASN A 116 -11.78 -4.40 -17.94
N PHE A 117 -11.29 -4.32 -16.71
CA PHE A 117 -9.86 -4.26 -16.40
C PHE A 117 -9.54 -5.22 -15.27
N TYR A 118 -8.30 -5.67 -15.17
CA TYR A 118 -7.77 -6.38 -14.04
C TYR A 118 -6.50 -5.73 -13.51
N TYR A 119 -6.17 -5.97 -12.25
CA TYR A 119 -4.96 -5.44 -11.62
C TYR A 119 -3.75 -6.33 -11.90
N LYS A 120 -2.64 -5.71 -12.33
CA LYS A 120 -1.31 -6.32 -12.40
C LYS A 120 -0.61 -6.30 -11.03
N VAL A 121 -1.03 -5.38 -10.17
CA VAL A 121 -0.52 -5.15 -8.82
C VAL A 121 -1.62 -5.45 -7.80
N MET A 122 -1.27 -5.63 -6.54
CA MET A 122 -2.22 -5.96 -5.49
C MET A 122 -3.14 -4.77 -5.19
N PRO A 123 -4.46 -4.86 -5.47
CA PRO A 123 -5.40 -3.80 -5.16
C PRO A 123 -5.80 -3.80 -3.69
N PHE A 124 -6.39 -2.68 -3.25
CA PHE A 124 -7.09 -2.62 -1.98
C PHE A 124 -8.36 -3.50 -2.01
N GLY A 125 -8.73 -4.03 -0.84
CA GLY A 125 -9.97 -4.79 -0.66
C GLY A 125 -9.82 -6.31 -0.80
N LEU A 126 -8.64 -6.83 -1.15
CA LEU A 126 -8.38 -8.28 -1.12
C LEU A 126 -8.19 -8.77 0.31
N LYS A 127 -8.83 -9.90 0.65
CA LYS A 127 -8.84 -10.54 1.98
C LYS A 127 -7.44 -10.74 2.58
N ASN A 128 -6.48 -11.15 1.76
CA ASN A 128 -5.13 -11.50 2.20
C ASN A 128 -4.08 -10.40 1.90
N ALA A 129 -4.52 -9.21 1.47
CA ALA A 129 -3.58 -8.13 1.13
C ALA A 129 -2.69 -7.75 2.32
N GLY A 130 -3.27 -7.57 3.51
CA GLY A 130 -2.54 -7.25 4.73
C GLY A 130 -1.50 -8.32 5.10
N SER A 131 -1.90 -9.59 5.11
CA SER A 131 -0.99 -10.71 5.42
C SER A 131 0.16 -10.82 4.42
N THR A 132 -0.13 -10.63 3.13
CA THR A 132 0.89 -10.65 2.07
C THR A 132 1.87 -9.51 2.24
N TYR A 133 1.37 -8.29 2.50
CA TYR A 133 2.21 -7.12 2.73
C TYR A 133 3.08 -7.30 3.98
N GLN A 134 2.49 -7.71 5.10
CA GLN A 134 3.22 -7.96 6.35
C GLN A 134 4.34 -8.98 6.16
N ARG A 135 4.08 -10.07 5.41
CA ARG A 135 5.09 -11.09 5.10
C ARG A 135 6.27 -10.50 4.32
N ILE A 136 6.00 -9.62 3.35
CA ILE A 136 7.04 -8.96 2.56
C ILE A 136 7.88 -8.04 3.45
N VAL A 137 7.23 -7.20 4.26
CA VAL A 137 7.89 -6.27 5.17
C VAL A 137 8.71 -7.01 6.24
N THR A 138 8.16 -8.08 6.82
CA THR A 138 8.88 -8.94 7.77
C THR A 138 10.14 -9.55 7.13
N LYS A 139 10.05 -9.99 5.86
CA LYS A 139 11.20 -10.52 5.14
C LYS A 139 12.24 -9.44 4.82
N MET A 140 11.77 -8.26 4.42
CA MET A 140 12.62 -7.11 4.07
C MET A 140 13.43 -6.63 5.26
N PHE A 141 12.81 -6.48 6.42
CA PHE A 141 13.42 -5.99 7.64
C PHE A 141 13.88 -7.08 8.61
N LYS A 142 14.04 -8.33 8.15
CA LYS A 142 14.38 -9.48 9.00
C LYS A 142 15.53 -9.25 9.99
N LYS A 143 16.53 -8.42 9.63
CA LYS A 143 17.69 -8.11 10.47
C LYS A 143 17.47 -6.89 11.38
N GLN A 144 16.43 -6.13 11.15
CA GLN A 144 16.14 -4.83 11.76
C GLN A 144 14.91 -4.85 12.65
N LEU A 145 13.96 -5.78 12.40
CA LEU A 145 12.81 -5.99 13.27
C LEU A 145 13.25 -6.26 14.70
N ASP A 146 12.50 -5.76 15.65
CA ASP A 146 12.75 -5.81 17.11
C ASP A 146 14.05 -5.08 17.55
N ARG A 147 14.85 -4.57 16.61
CA ARG A 147 16.07 -3.80 16.88
C ARG A 147 15.85 -2.30 16.71
N ASN A 148 15.76 -1.84 15.48
CA ASN A 148 15.60 -0.43 15.12
C ASN A 148 14.46 -0.16 14.14
N VAL A 149 13.69 -1.18 13.73
CA VAL A 149 12.49 -1.05 12.92
C VAL A 149 11.37 -1.88 13.50
N GLU A 150 10.19 -1.31 13.58
CA GLU A 150 8.94 -2.00 13.79
C GLU A 150 8.03 -1.79 12.58
N ALA A 151 7.22 -2.80 12.27
CA ALA A 151 6.31 -2.70 11.12
C ALA A 151 5.00 -3.43 11.39
N TYR A 152 3.92 -2.70 11.20
CA TYR A 152 2.56 -3.21 11.31
C TYR A 152 1.76 -2.84 10.05
N ILE A 153 1.61 -3.81 9.16
CA ILE A 153 0.95 -3.60 7.86
C ILE A 153 1.57 -2.40 7.14
N ASP A 154 0.89 -1.28 7.12
CA ASP A 154 1.23 -0.08 6.37
C ASP A 154 2.13 0.89 7.14
N ASP A 155 2.15 0.79 8.46
CA ASP A 155 2.89 1.67 9.34
C ASP A 155 4.25 1.07 9.70
N MET A 156 5.31 1.76 9.37
CA MET A 156 6.68 1.41 9.72
C MET A 156 7.24 2.47 10.65
N VAL A 157 7.94 2.06 11.69
CA VAL A 157 8.58 2.95 12.65
C VAL A 157 10.06 2.61 12.75
N ALA A 158 10.91 3.55 12.39
CA ALA A 158 12.32 3.49 12.72
C ALA A 158 12.53 4.08 14.12
N LYS A 159 13.18 3.35 15.00
CA LYS A 159 13.39 3.71 16.42
C LYS A 159 14.86 3.59 16.80
N SER A 160 15.33 4.40 17.74
CA SER A 160 16.72 4.39 18.20
C SER A 160 16.82 4.47 19.70
N LYS A 161 17.75 3.71 20.28
CA LYS A 161 18.02 3.70 21.73
C LYS A 161 18.81 4.94 22.18
N ALA A 162 19.54 5.58 21.28
CA ALA A 162 20.28 6.82 21.51
C ALA A 162 19.98 7.79 20.37
N VAL A 163 19.86 9.07 20.72
CA VAL A 163 19.50 10.13 19.76
C VAL A 163 20.56 10.24 18.65
N GLU A 164 21.82 10.09 19.02
CA GLU A 164 22.97 10.22 18.12
C GLU A 164 23.00 9.14 17.03
N ASN A 165 22.41 7.98 17.31
CA ASN A 165 22.39 6.84 16.38
C ASN A 165 21.21 6.89 15.41
N HIS A 166 20.26 7.81 15.60
CA HIS A 166 19.00 7.79 14.84
C HIS A 166 19.20 7.95 13.32
N ILE A 167 20.13 8.83 12.92
CA ILE A 167 20.46 9.05 11.50
C ILE A 167 21.04 7.77 10.88
N THR A 168 21.91 7.08 11.60
CA THR A 168 22.50 5.80 11.14
C THR A 168 21.44 4.70 11.02
N ASP A 169 20.54 4.58 11.98
CA ASP A 169 19.43 3.62 11.98
C ASP A 169 18.45 3.89 10.84
N LEU A 170 18.14 5.18 10.57
CA LEU A 170 17.35 5.59 9.43
C LEU A 170 18.03 5.28 8.10
N ALA A 171 19.32 5.56 7.98
CA ALA A 171 20.08 5.27 6.76
C ALA A 171 20.05 3.76 6.43
N GLU A 172 20.23 2.90 7.44
CA GLU A 172 20.12 1.44 7.29
C GLU A 172 18.70 1.02 6.86
N THR A 173 17.67 1.67 7.42
CA THR A 173 16.27 1.44 7.08
C THR A 173 16.01 1.82 5.62
N PHE A 174 16.48 2.99 5.18
CA PHE A 174 16.32 3.42 3.79
C PHE A 174 17.11 2.56 2.81
N GLU A 175 18.27 2.04 3.19
CA GLU A 175 19.02 1.10 2.36
C GLU A 175 18.22 -0.20 2.12
N SER A 176 17.58 -0.72 3.16
CA SER A 176 16.69 -1.89 3.05
C SER A 176 15.50 -1.61 2.14
N LEU A 177 14.87 -0.44 2.25
CA LEU A 177 13.78 0.00 1.39
C LEU A 177 14.23 0.12 -0.08
N ARG A 178 15.38 0.76 -0.34
CA ARG A 178 15.95 0.89 -1.69
C ARG A 178 16.27 -0.46 -2.32
N LYS A 179 16.88 -1.36 -1.57
CA LYS A 179 17.19 -2.73 -2.01
C LYS A 179 15.94 -3.48 -2.48
N HIS A 180 14.83 -3.29 -1.81
CA HIS A 180 13.56 -3.93 -2.15
C HIS A 180 12.65 -3.05 -3.03
N ARG A 181 13.13 -1.89 -3.47
CA ARG A 181 12.42 -0.92 -4.31
C ARG A 181 11.09 -0.47 -3.73
N LEU A 182 10.96 -0.43 -2.40
CA LEU A 182 9.77 0.09 -1.74
C LEU A 182 9.86 1.62 -1.68
N LYS A 183 8.87 2.29 -2.26
CA LYS A 183 8.76 3.76 -2.27
C LYS A 183 8.01 4.24 -1.03
N LEU A 184 8.51 5.31 -0.42
CA LEU A 184 7.85 5.98 0.69
C LEU A 184 7.04 7.19 0.20
N ASN A 185 6.05 7.57 0.96
CA ASN A 185 5.29 8.80 0.77
C ASN A 185 6.03 9.97 1.45
N ALA A 186 6.76 10.75 0.68
CA ALA A 186 7.57 11.85 1.20
C ALA A 186 6.74 12.94 1.92
N SER A 187 5.44 13.06 1.63
CA SER A 187 4.56 14.07 2.27
C SER A 187 4.11 13.67 3.68
N VAL A 188 4.22 12.39 4.04
CA VAL A 188 3.74 11.83 5.32
C VAL A 188 4.88 11.26 6.14
N CYS A 189 5.98 10.88 5.50
CA CYS A 189 7.18 10.39 6.15
C CYS A 189 7.91 11.54 6.81
N LEU A 190 8.07 11.51 8.11
CA LEU A 190 8.87 12.40 8.94
C LEU A 190 8.04 13.29 9.87
N TRP A 191 7.59 12.69 10.96
CA TRP A 191 7.46 13.42 12.19
C TRP A 191 8.80 13.32 12.95
N ASP A 192 9.69 14.27 12.66
CA ASP A 192 10.82 14.52 13.51
C ASP A 192 10.76 15.96 14.03
N GLN A 193 11.09 16.15 15.31
CA GLN A 193 11.25 17.46 15.91
C GLN A 193 12.54 18.17 15.45
N LEU A 194 13.29 17.60 14.50
CA LEU A 194 14.53 18.15 13.99
C LEU A 194 14.48 18.24 12.45
N GLY A 195 14.55 19.46 11.93
CA GLY A 195 14.51 19.81 10.52
C GLY A 195 15.71 19.35 9.64
N GLU A 196 16.41 18.26 10.01
CA GLU A 196 17.67 17.86 9.37
C GLU A 196 17.58 16.71 8.37
N ILE A 197 16.38 16.12 8.16
CA ILE A 197 16.28 14.88 7.33
C ILE A 197 16.10 15.14 5.83
N SER A 198 15.84 16.37 5.41
CA SER A 198 15.70 16.73 3.99
C SER A 198 16.92 16.36 3.12
N GLY A 199 18.09 16.27 3.70
CA GLY A 199 19.33 15.89 3.00
C GLY A 199 19.48 14.40 2.70
N LEU A 200 18.79 13.49 3.45
CA LEU A 200 18.91 12.05 3.29
C LEU A 200 17.97 11.46 2.22
N LEU A 201 16.89 12.18 1.86
CA LEU A 201 15.91 11.72 0.90
C LEU A 201 16.32 11.95 -0.57
N GLY A 202 17.42 12.68 -0.83
CA GLY A 202 17.76 13.12 -2.18
C GLY A 202 16.71 14.09 -2.74
N ASP A 203 17.06 14.86 -3.75
CA ASP A 203 16.20 15.86 -4.37
C ASP A 203 14.82 15.26 -4.75
N PRO A 204 13.70 15.82 -4.26
CA PRO A 204 12.35 15.35 -4.61
C PRO A 204 12.06 15.39 -6.11
N SER A 205 12.85 16.13 -6.90
CA SER A 205 12.72 16.23 -8.36
C SER A 205 13.07 14.92 -9.08
N GLY A 206 13.81 14.00 -8.48
CA GLY A 206 14.15 12.70 -9.05
C GLY A 206 13.03 11.64 -8.98
N TYR A 207 11.90 11.92 -8.33
CA TYR A 207 10.77 11.00 -8.17
C TYR A 207 9.54 11.34 -9.03
N ARG A 208 9.68 12.23 -10.02
CA ARG A 208 8.68 12.42 -11.07
C ARG A 208 9.11 11.60 -12.29
N GLY A 209 8.66 10.37 -12.33
CA GLY A 209 8.78 9.47 -13.46
C GLY A 209 7.81 8.30 -13.28
#